data_05a01da40cdbb8bddae431795e3cf3ad
#
_entry.id   05a01da40cdbb8bddae431795e3cf3ad
#
_cell.length_a   1.000
_cell.length_b   1.000
_cell.length_c   1.000
_cell.angle_alpha   90.00
_cell.angle_beta   90.00
_cell.angle_gamma   90.00
#
_symmetry.space_group_name_H-M   'P 1'
#
loop_
_entity.id
_entity.type
_entity.pdbx_description
1 polymer ?
#
loop_
_entity_poly.entity_id
_entity_poly.type
_entity_poly.pdbx_seq_one_letter_code
_entity_poly.pdbx_strand_id
1 'polypeptide(L)'
;MDFDPTLPQVVANPYPVFAARRAVEPVGWSDALGEWVTFGHAEADAVLRHRGLGRLWRLRWPDEPLPNYTLLHEHSLLENEPPTHTRLRRLVAAGFGRRQVERLRGRVTEIARGLAWDVRDAAAGGSTVDLMPLYAEPLPVAVIATLLGVPDEDRGLLRPWSNAIVKLYEPAPPVDRRRAAETAATEYVGYVRGLIDYRRRHPGEDLLSDLIATRDADGSRLSEDELVATAVLLQMAGHEASVNVVGNGTYALLSHPAERARLTADLVPGAVEELIRYDSPLQLFERTATEPVRIGSVTVEPGQKIAALLGAANRDPAVFADPDRLDLARWPNPHLGFGAGIHFCLGAPLARVELQASLATLLTDLPGLALAGEPTRHPTFTHRGFATLPVTVDRAELNRS
;
A
#
# COMPACT_ATOMS: atom_id res chain seq x y z
N MET A 1 -27.49 -1.17 11.42
CA MET A 1 -27.18 -0.37 10.20
C MET A 1 -26.17 -1.15 9.42
N ASP A 2 -26.41 -1.43 8.16
CA ASP A 2 -25.50 -2.21 7.32
C ASP A 2 -24.17 -1.45 7.07
N PHE A 3 -23.07 -2.20 6.86
CA PHE A 3 -21.79 -1.60 6.48
C PHE A 3 -21.73 -1.44 4.97
N ASP A 4 -21.66 -0.19 4.51
CA ASP A 4 -21.53 0.15 3.10
C ASP A 4 -20.31 1.05 2.90
N PRO A 5 -19.21 0.51 2.30
CA PRO A 5 -17.99 1.28 2.06
C PRO A 5 -18.13 2.31 0.93
N THR A 6 -19.25 2.33 0.19
CA THR A 6 -19.47 3.30 -0.90
C THR A 6 -20.08 4.60 -0.41
N LEU A 7 -20.60 4.64 0.82
CA LEU A 7 -21.21 5.83 1.39
C LEU A 7 -20.16 6.93 1.62
N PRO A 8 -20.43 8.18 1.18
CA PRO A 8 -19.48 9.29 1.29
C PRO A 8 -18.95 9.51 2.72
N GLN A 9 -19.80 9.36 3.74
CA GLN A 9 -19.39 9.50 5.15
C GLN A 9 -18.46 8.37 5.61
N VAL A 10 -18.60 7.14 5.07
CA VAL A 10 -17.71 6.02 5.36
C VAL A 10 -16.37 6.21 4.66
N VAL A 11 -16.37 6.66 3.41
CA VAL A 11 -15.15 7.01 2.67
C VAL A 11 -14.40 8.16 3.38
N ALA A 12 -15.11 9.19 3.83
CA ALA A 12 -14.51 10.32 4.53
C ALA A 12 -13.88 9.89 5.86
N ASN A 13 -14.63 9.17 6.71
CA ASN A 13 -14.15 8.69 8.01
C ASN A 13 -14.83 7.37 8.42
N PRO A 14 -14.22 6.21 8.16
CA PRO A 14 -14.81 4.91 8.44
C PRO A 14 -14.78 4.52 9.93
N TYR A 15 -13.89 5.10 10.72
CA TYR A 15 -13.57 4.64 12.09
C TYR A 15 -14.75 4.66 13.06
N PRO A 16 -15.63 5.68 13.08
CA PRO A 16 -16.82 5.66 13.94
C PRO A 16 -17.79 4.52 13.56
N VAL A 17 -17.94 4.22 12.27
CA VAL A 17 -18.77 3.13 11.77
C VAL A 17 -18.16 1.79 12.17
N PHE A 18 -16.86 1.61 12.05
CA PHE A 18 -16.16 0.41 12.51
C PHE A 18 -16.35 0.17 14.02
N ALA A 19 -16.19 1.21 14.83
CA ALA A 19 -16.39 1.11 16.28
C ALA A 19 -17.82 0.72 16.63
N ALA A 20 -18.82 1.34 16.00
CA ALA A 20 -20.23 1.04 16.22
C ALA A 20 -20.59 -0.40 15.81
N ARG A 21 -20.06 -0.88 14.67
CA ARG A 21 -20.29 -2.24 14.19
C ARG A 21 -19.61 -3.28 15.09
N ARG A 22 -18.36 -3.07 15.47
CA ARG A 22 -17.59 -3.94 16.37
C ARG A 22 -18.29 -4.11 17.73
N ALA A 23 -18.92 -3.05 18.25
CA ALA A 23 -19.63 -3.11 19.53
C ALA A 23 -20.89 -3.99 19.48
N VAL A 24 -21.47 -4.20 18.30
CA VAL A 24 -22.63 -5.06 18.10
C VAL A 24 -22.20 -6.49 17.75
N GLU A 25 -21.34 -6.61 16.75
CA GLU A 25 -20.83 -7.90 16.26
C GLU A 25 -19.46 -7.69 15.59
N PRO A 26 -18.43 -8.45 15.99
CA PRO A 26 -17.10 -8.32 15.39
C PRO A 26 -17.00 -8.91 13.98
N VAL A 27 -17.94 -9.74 13.55
CA VAL A 27 -18.08 -10.26 12.19
C VAL A 27 -19.53 -10.14 11.76
N GLY A 28 -19.79 -9.48 10.64
CA GLY A 28 -21.14 -9.28 10.11
C GLY A 28 -21.18 -9.42 8.58
N TRP A 29 -22.40 -9.57 8.04
CA TRP A 29 -22.62 -9.53 6.59
C TRP A 29 -22.72 -8.08 6.10
N SER A 30 -22.14 -7.78 4.95
CA SER A 30 -22.33 -6.52 4.22
C SER A 30 -23.11 -6.78 2.93
N ASP A 31 -24.33 -6.28 2.84
CA ASP A 31 -25.15 -6.40 1.62
C ASP A 31 -24.51 -5.61 0.46
N ALA A 32 -23.87 -4.48 0.77
CA ALA A 32 -23.22 -3.64 -0.24
C ALA A 32 -22.00 -4.31 -0.88
N LEU A 33 -21.26 -5.14 -0.11
CA LEU A 33 -20.12 -5.91 -0.63
C LEU A 33 -20.54 -7.32 -1.09
N GLY A 34 -21.65 -7.84 -0.59
CA GLY A 34 -22.07 -9.22 -0.81
C GLY A 34 -21.15 -10.24 -0.16
N GLU A 35 -20.54 -9.89 0.99
CA GLU A 35 -19.58 -10.72 1.70
C GLU A 35 -19.58 -10.48 3.21
N TRP A 36 -18.97 -11.40 3.95
CA TRP A 36 -18.67 -11.22 5.36
C TRP A 36 -17.58 -10.17 5.57
N VAL A 37 -17.65 -9.41 6.66
CA VAL A 37 -16.65 -8.41 7.03
C VAL A 37 -16.29 -8.53 8.51
N THR A 38 -15.02 -8.32 8.84
CA THR A 38 -14.55 -8.34 10.23
C THR A 38 -14.27 -6.92 10.71
N PHE A 39 -14.72 -6.60 11.94
CA PHE A 39 -14.50 -5.31 12.60
C PHE A 39 -13.52 -5.41 13.78
N GLY A 40 -13.25 -6.62 14.28
CA GLY A 40 -12.31 -6.89 15.36
C GLY A 40 -10.93 -7.30 14.86
N HIS A 41 -9.89 -7.05 15.68
CA HIS A 41 -8.51 -7.41 15.36
C HIS A 41 -8.31 -8.93 15.31
N ALA A 42 -8.85 -9.66 16.30
CA ALA A 42 -8.68 -11.11 16.38
C ALA A 42 -9.29 -11.83 15.17
N GLU A 43 -10.47 -11.38 14.73
CA GLU A 43 -11.17 -11.95 13.58
C GLU A 43 -10.43 -11.60 12.26
N ALA A 44 -9.96 -10.36 12.12
CA ALA A 44 -9.16 -9.96 10.96
C ALA A 44 -7.85 -10.74 10.86
N ASP A 45 -7.12 -10.90 11.96
CA ASP A 45 -5.88 -11.72 12.00
C ASP A 45 -6.17 -13.20 11.68
N ALA A 46 -7.27 -13.74 12.21
CA ALA A 46 -7.71 -15.09 11.90
C ALA A 46 -7.99 -15.27 10.40
N VAL A 47 -8.73 -14.34 9.77
CA VAL A 47 -9.00 -14.36 8.32
C VAL A 47 -7.69 -14.35 7.52
N LEU A 48 -6.76 -13.49 7.89
CA LEU A 48 -5.49 -13.33 7.15
C LEU A 48 -4.56 -14.54 7.26
N ARG A 49 -4.69 -15.34 8.33
CA ARG A 49 -3.82 -16.51 8.59
C ARG A 49 -4.45 -17.84 8.27
N HIS A 50 -5.77 -17.91 8.09
CA HIS A 50 -6.45 -19.18 7.90
C HIS A 50 -6.15 -19.82 6.55
N ARG A 51 -5.74 -21.08 6.53
CA ARG A 51 -5.33 -21.79 5.30
C ARG A 51 -6.51 -22.12 4.37
N GLY A 52 -7.71 -22.24 4.90
CA GLY A 52 -8.93 -22.44 4.13
C GLY A 52 -9.53 -21.14 3.56
N LEU A 53 -8.83 -20.00 3.76
CA LEU A 53 -9.23 -18.70 3.24
C LEU A 53 -8.13 -18.17 2.31
N GLY A 54 -8.34 -18.29 1.00
CA GLY A 54 -7.36 -17.99 -0.02
C GLY A 54 -7.65 -16.73 -0.83
N ARG A 55 -6.62 -16.24 -1.49
CA ARG A 55 -6.73 -15.24 -2.56
C ARG A 55 -6.87 -15.99 -3.89
N LEU A 56 -8.11 -16.23 -4.27
CA LEU A 56 -8.43 -16.97 -5.47
C LEU A 56 -8.85 -16.00 -6.57
N TRP A 57 -7.97 -15.79 -7.53
CA TRP A 57 -8.27 -14.95 -8.67
C TRP A 57 -9.44 -15.51 -9.49
N ARG A 58 -10.41 -14.66 -9.76
CA ARG A 58 -11.48 -14.89 -10.74
C ARG A 58 -11.82 -13.55 -11.38
N LEU A 59 -11.84 -13.51 -12.72
CA LEU A 59 -12.30 -12.32 -13.42
C LEU A 59 -13.76 -12.03 -13.04
N ARG A 60 -14.02 -10.85 -12.52
CA ARG A 60 -15.36 -10.43 -12.06
C ARG A 60 -16.33 -10.19 -13.23
N TRP A 61 -15.81 -9.99 -14.45
CA TRP A 61 -16.57 -9.66 -15.66
C TRP A 61 -16.18 -10.60 -16.80
N PRO A 62 -16.65 -11.87 -16.77
CA PRO A 62 -16.22 -12.89 -17.72
C PRO A 62 -16.63 -12.59 -19.17
N ASP A 63 -17.66 -11.78 -19.39
CA ASP A 63 -18.14 -11.39 -20.70
C ASP A 63 -17.30 -10.24 -21.34
N GLU A 64 -16.39 -9.65 -20.60
CA GLU A 64 -15.49 -8.61 -21.09
C GLU A 64 -14.06 -9.18 -21.26
N PRO A 65 -13.47 -9.10 -22.49
CA PRO A 65 -12.10 -9.54 -22.68
C PRO A 65 -11.12 -8.54 -22.05
N LEU A 66 -10.49 -8.94 -20.94
CA LEU A 66 -9.44 -8.20 -20.24
C LEU A 66 -8.17 -9.08 -20.15
N PRO A 67 -7.53 -9.45 -21.29
CA PRO A 67 -6.49 -10.46 -21.32
C PRO A 67 -5.22 -10.05 -20.57
N ASN A 68 -4.75 -8.80 -20.69
CA ASN A 68 -3.55 -8.34 -20.00
C ASN A 68 -3.80 -8.07 -18.52
N TYR A 69 -4.96 -7.53 -18.16
CA TYR A 69 -5.38 -7.43 -16.79
C TYR A 69 -5.46 -8.82 -16.13
N THR A 70 -6.04 -9.81 -16.81
CA THR A 70 -6.09 -11.20 -16.35
C THR A 70 -4.70 -11.80 -16.18
N LEU A 71 -3.81 -11.64 -17.16
CA LEU A 71 -2.41 -12.09 -17.09
C LEU A 71 -1.72 -11.58 -15.82
N LEU A 72 -1.85 -10.29 -15.55
CA LEU A 72 -1.22 -9.66 -14.38
C LEU A 72 -1.68 -10.26 -13.05
N HIS A 73 -2.91 -10.76 -12.98
CA HIS A 73 -3.47 -11.34 -11.75
C HIS A 73 -3.25 -12.85 -11.67
N GLU A 74 -3.53 -13.58 -12.75
CA GLU A 74 -3.43 -15.04 -12.80
C GLU A 74 -2.02 -15.57 -12.52
N HIS A 75 -1.00 -14.83 -13.02
CA HIS A 75 0.41 -15.18 -12.83
C HIS A 75 1.08 -14.45 -11.65
N SER A 76 0.30 -13.72 -10.87
CA SER A 76 0.78 -12.90 -9.78
C SER A 76 0.98 -13.73 -8.50
N LEU A 77 2.06 -13.44 -7.78
CA LEU A 77 2.28 -13.89 -6.41
C LEU A 77 1.11 -13.57 -5.48
N LEU A 78 0.41 -12.45 -5.70
CA LEU A 78 -0.62 -11.95 -4.81
C LEU A 78 -1.93 -12.77 -4.89
N GLU A 79 -2.31 -13.23 -6.09
CA GLU A 79 -3.60 -13.86 -6.37
C GLU A 79 -3.48 -15.38 -6.53
N ASN A 80 -2.46 -15.98 -5.92
CA ASN A 80 -2.21 -17.42 -5.94
C ASN A 80 -2.06 -17.97 -4.52
N GLU A 81 -2.41 -19.24 -4.36
CA GLU A 81 -2.24 -20.01 -3.13
C GLU A 81 -1.19 -21.10 -3.29
N PRO A 82 -0.73 -21.73 -2.18
CA PRO A 82 0.17 -22.88 -2.27
C PRO A 82 -0.40 -24.01 -3.15
N PRO A 83 0.43 -24.69 -3.98
CA PRO A 83 1.88 -24.60 -3.99
C PRO A 83 2.48 -23.46 -4.82
N THR A 84 1.70 -22.86 -5.75
CA THR A 84 2.14 -21.81 -6.67
C THR A 84 2.67 -20.59 -5.92
N HIS A 85 1.87 -20.05 -4.98
CA HIS A 85 2.29 -18.92 -4.14
C HIS A 85 3.64 -19.20 -3.45
N THR A 86 3.80 -20.38 -2.85
CA THR A 86 5.04 -20.72 -2.12
C THR A 86 6.25 -20.68 -3.03
N ARG A 87 6.13 -21.21 -4.25
CA ARG A 87 7.19 -21.20 -5.26
C ARG A 87 7.53 -19.76 -5.70
N LEU A 88 6.51 -19.00 -6.12
CA LEU A 88 6.69 -17.62 -6.56
C LEU A 88 7.31 -16.76 -5.45
N ARG A 89 6.77 -16.86 -4.23
CA ARG A 89 7.27 -16.09 -3.09
C ARG A 89 8.72 -16.39 -2.76
N ARG A 90 9.15 -17.66 -2.84
CA ARG A 90 10.54 -18.05 -2.61
C ARG A 90 11.48 -17.45 -3.65
N LEU A 91 11.10 -17.49 -4.94
CA LEU A 91 11.87 -16.91 -6.04
C LEU A 91 12.02 -15.39 -5.91
N VAL A 92 10.96 -14.70 -5.48
CA VAL A 92 10.93 -13.23 -5.39
C VAL A 92 11.58 -12.73 -4.08
N ALA A 93 11.43 -13.48 -2.98
CA ALA A 93 11.89 -13.04 -1.65
C ALA A 93 13.42 -12.83 -1.57
N ALA A 94 14.20 -13.52 -2.41
CA ALA A 94 15.64 -13.33 -2.49
C ALA A 94 16.03 -11.88 -2.82
N GLY A 95 15.24 -11.20 -3.67
CA GLY A 95 15.44 -9.81 -4.05
C GLY A 95 15.04 -8.78 -2.98
N PHE A 96 14.28 -9.17 -1.95
CA PHE A 96 13.88 -8.33 -0.82
C PHE A 96 14.66 -8.65 0.47
N GLY A 97 15.83 -9.28 0.33
CA GLY A 97 16.69 -9.57 1.46
C GLY A 97 17.12 -8.28 2.19
N ARG A 98 17.25 -8.38 3.54
CA ARG A 98 17.63 -7.24 4.41
C ARG A 98 18.84 -6.46 3.87
N ARG A 99 19.86 -7.16 3.36
CA ARG A 99 21.08 -6.53 2.82
C ARG A 99 20.79 -5.67 1.60
N GLN A 100 19.87 -6.10 0.74
CA GLN A 100 19.51 -5.38 -0.49
C GLN A 100 18.71 -4.11 -0.16
N VAL A 101 17.76 -4.23 0.77
CA VAL A 101 16.97 -3.09 1.27
C VAL A 101 17.88 -2.04 1.95
N GLU A 102 18.83 -2.48 2.80
CA GLU A 102 19.74 -1.55 3.46
C GLU A 102 20.68 -0.80 2.49
N ARG A 103 21.07 -1.39 1.37
CA ARG A 103 21.84 -0.70 0.32
C ARG A 103 21.06 0.47 -0.29
N LEU A 104 19.75 0.37 -0.35
CA LEU A 104 18.91 1.43 -0.90
C LEU A 104 18.71 2.61 0.05
N ARG A 105 18.97 2.46 1.35
CA ARG A 105 18.70 3.49 2.36
C ARG A 105 19.32 4.85 2.01
N GLY A 106 20.57 4.87 1.58
CA GLY A 106 21.25 6.11 1.16
C GLY A 106 20.52 6.77 -0.01
N ARG A 107 20.22 5.98 -1.07
CA ARG A 107 19.52 6.47 -2.25
C ARG A 107 18.09 6.94 -1.95
N VAL A 108 17.38 6.22 -1.10
CA VAL A 108 16.03 6.62 -0.64
C VAL A 108 16.09 7.96 0.09
N THR A 109 17.09 8.16 0.95
CA THR A 109 17.28 9.43 1.67
C THR A 109 17.62 10.57 0.70
N GLU A 110 18.46 10.34 -0.32
CA GLU A 110 18.78 11.34 -1.35
C GLU A 110 17.52 11.75 -2.13
N ILE A 111 16.70 10.77 -2.55
CA ILE A 111 15.44 11.04 -3.25
C ILE A 111 14.51 11.86 -2.36
N ALA A 112 14.30 11.46 -1.10
CA ALA A 112 13.43 12.17 -0.16
C ALA A 112 13.89 13.62 0.04
N ARG A 113 15.19 13.86 0.22
CA ARG A 113 15.76 15.21 0.37
C ARG A 113 15.61 16.05 -0.90
N GLY A 114 15.85 15.48 -2.08
CA GLY A 114 15.64 16.18 -3.35
C GLY A 114 14.20 16.68 -3.48
N LEU A 115 13.23 15.82 -3.21
CA LEU A 115 11.80 16.18 -3.24
C LEU A 115 11.42 17.19 -2.15
N ALA A 116 12.02 17.12 -0.96
CA ALA A 116 11.81 18.15 0.08
C ALA A 116 12.34 19.53 -0.35
N TRP A 117 13.44 19.56 -1.09
CA TRP A 117 13.96 20.78 -1.72
C TRP A 117 12.96 21.36 -2.73
N ASP A 118 12.35 20.52 -3.57
CA ASP A 118 11.32 20.93 -4.55
C ASP A 118 10.09 21.52 -3.85
N VAL A 119 9.64 20.90 -2.75
CA VAL A 119 8.55 21.46 -1.90
C VAL A 119 8.95 22.82 -1.34
N ARG A 120 10.15 22.94 -0.79
CA ARG A 120 10.67 24.19 -0.22
C ARG A 120 10.78 25.31 -1.24
N ASP A 121 11.25 24.99 -2.45
CA ASP A 121 11.38 25.95 -3.54
C ASP A 121 10.00 26.42 -4.02
N ALA A 122 9.09 25.48 -4.26
CA ALA A 122 7.72 25.78 -4.66
C ALA A 122 6.94 26.57 -3.60
N ALA A 123 7.15 26.30 -2.31
CA ALA A 123 6.56 27.05 -1.18
C ALA A 123 7.27 28.37 -0.88
N ALA A 124 8.24 28.79 -1.72
CA ALA A 124 8.96 30.02 -1.52
C ALA A 124 8.02 31.24 -1.44
N GLY A 125 8.31 32.16 -0.51
CA GLY A 125 7.47 33.35 -0.27
C GLY A 125 6.20 33.08 0.54
N GLY A 126 6.05 31.89 1.16
CA GLY A 126 4.84 31.50 1.93
C GLY A 126 3.69 31.03 1.04
N SER A 127 4.00 30.61 -0.18
CA SER A 127 3.01 30.06 -1.12
C SER A 127 2.44 28.74 -0.59
N THR A 128 1.14 28.52 -0.79
CA THR A 128 0.52 27.23 -0.58
C THR A 128 0.85 26.29 -1.75
N VAL A 129 1.30 25.09 -1.43
CA VAL A 129 1.62 24.03 -2.40
C VAL A 129 0.91 22.74 -2.04
N ASP A 130 0.70 21.86 -3.02
CA ASP A 130 0.15 20.53 -2.76
C ASP A 130 1.29 19.54 -2.53
N LEU A 131 1.33 18.94 -1.32
CA LEU A 131 2.36 17.98 -0.94
C LEU A 131 2.24 16.64 -1.70
N MET A 132 1.05 16.30 -2.18
CA MET A 132 0.84 15.02 -2.85
C MET A 132 1.68 14.92 -4.13
N PRO A 133 1.50 15.76 -5.17
CA PRO A 133 2.28 15.66 -6.39
C PRO A 133 3.75 16.06 -6.24
N LEU A 134 4.12 16.88 -5.24
CA LEU A 134 5.48 17.34 -5.08
C LEU A 134 6.36 16.39 -4.26
N TYR A 135 5.77 15.59 -3.35
CA TYR A 135 6.53 14.77 -2.42
C TYR A 135 5.98 13.36 -2.25
N ALA A 136 4.69 13.24 -1.83
CA ALA A 136 4.14 11.95 -1.39
C ALA A 136 4.05 10.94 -2.54
N GLU A 137 3.72 11.39 -3.75
CA GLU A 137 3.57 10.55 -4.93
C GLU A 137 4.90 10.20 -5.61
N PRO A 138 5.82 11.15 -5.86
CA PRO A 138 7.06 10.83 -6.56
C PRO A 138 8.05 10.01 -5.74
N LEU A 139 8.05 10.11 -4.40
CA LEU A 139 8.99 9.40 -3.55
C LEU A 139 8.87 7.87 -3.70
N PRO A 140 7.73 7.22 -3.44
CA PRO A 140 7.60 5.77 -3.57
C PRO A 140 7.81 5.29 -5.01
N VAL A 141 7.34 6.05 -6.00
CA VAL A 141 7.55 5.72 -7.42
C VAL A 141 9.03 5.68 -7.76
N ALA A 142 9.80 6.68 -7.33
CA ALA A 142 11.24 6.72 -7.56
C ALA A 142 11.99 5.58 -6.83
N VAL A 143 11.58 5.25 -5.61
CA VAL A 143 12.19 4.16 -4.82
C VAL A 143 11.97 2.81 -5.49
N ILE A 144 10.73 2.47 -5.85
CA ILE A 144 10.44 1.17 -6.47
C ILE A 144 11.00 1.08 -7.89
N ALA A 145 10.99 2.18 -8.66
CA ALA A 145 11.61 2.25 -9.98
C ALA A 145 13.12 2.00 -9.89
N THR A 146 13.81 2.59 -8.90
CA THR A 146 15.24 2.37 -8.64
C THR A 146 15.50 0.89 -8.30
N LEU A 147 14.68 0.28 -7.43
CA LEU A 147 14.82 -1.13 -7.07
C LEU A 147 14.68 -2.05 -8.30
N LEU A 148 13.73 -1.78 -9.19
CA LEU A 148 13.43 -2.59 -10.37
C LEU A 148 14.31 -2.26 -11.58
N GLY A 149 15.16 -1.22 -11.49
CA GLY A 149 16.03 -0.80 -12.59
C GLY A 149 15.28 -0.13 -13.74
N VAL A 150 14.15 0.54 -13.45
CA VAL A 150 13.42 1.36 -14.43
C VAL A 150 14.19 2.65 -14.67
N PRO A 151 14.46 3.04 -15.93
CA PRO A 151 15.10 4.32 -16.27
C PRO A 151 14.37 5.53 -15.68
N ASP A 152 15.13 6.58 -15.33
CA ASP A 152 14.56 7.78 -14.69
C ASP A 152 13.54 8.48 -15.59
N GLU A 153 13.79 8.51 -16.90
CA GLU A 153 12.90 9.07 -17.92
C GLU A 153 11.55 8.37 -18.04
N ASP A 154 11.47 7.07 -17.68
CA ASP A 154 10.27 6.26 -17.79
C ASP A 154 9.40 6.28 -16.54
N ARG A 155 9.90 6.83 -15.42
CA ARG A 155 9.18 6.84 -14.13
C ARG A 155 7.78 7.45 -14.21
N GLY A 156 7.63 8.47 -15.06
CA GLY A 156 6.36 9.15 -15.28
C GLY A 156 5.24 8.27 -15.88
N LEU A 157 5.59 7.14 -16.52
CA LEU A 157 4.65 6.20 -17.13
C LEU A 157 3.99 5.27 -16.08
N LEU A 158 4.71 4.98 -14.99
CA LEU A 158 4.36 3.90 -14.07
C LEU A 158 3.07 4.17 -13.29
N ARG A 159 2.93 5.38 -12.76
CA ARG A 159 1.79 5.75 -11.92
C ARG A 159 0.46 5.81 -12.70
N PRO A 160 0.36 6.42 -13.88
CA PRO A 160 -0.87 6.39 -14.68
C PRO A 160 -1.37 4.97 -14.96
N TRP A 161 -0.48 4.05 -15.31
CA TRP A 161 -0.83 2.64 -15.52
C TRP A 161 -1.32 1.96 -14.24
N SER A 162 -0.58 2.10 -13.14
CA SER A 162 -0.97 1.56 -11.84
C SER A 162 -2.33 2.07 -11.39
N ASN A 163 -2.53 3.39 -11.42
CA ASN A 163 -3.79 4.02 -11.01
C ASN A 163 -4.99 3.52 -11.81
N ALA A 164 -4.83 3.28 -13.11
CA ALA A 164 -5.90 2.74 -13.93
C ALA A 164 -6.26 1.30 -13.52
N ILE A 165 -5.26 0.48 -13.24
CA ILE A 165 -5.42 -0.94 -12.85
C ILE A 165 -6.03 -1.06 -11.45
N VAL A 166 -5.48 -0.37 -10.44
CA VAL A 166 -5.93 -0.51 -9.04
C VAL A 166 -7.34 0.01 -8.80
N LYS A 167 -7.86 0.90 -9.66
CA LYS A 167 -9.26 1.35 -9.59
C LYS A 167 -10.26 0.23 -9.81
N LEU A 168 -9.85 -0.91 -10.39
CA LEU A 168 -10.70 -2.08 -10.49
C LEU A 168 -10.80 -2.90 -9.20
N TYR A 169 -10.00 -2.59 -8.18
CA TYR A 169 -10.14 -3.20 -6.85
C TYR A 169 -11.28 -2.59 -6.03
N GLU A 170 -11.75 -1.41 -6.44
CA GLU A 170 -12.91 -0.79 -5.82
C GLU A 170 -14.21 -1.54 -6.18
N PRO A 171 -15.26 -1.49 -5.32
CA PRO A 171 -16.54 -2.08 -5.61
C PRO A 171 -17.19 -1.49 -6.89
N ALA A 172 -17.76 -2.36 -7.74
CA ALA A 172 -18.57 -2.00 -8.91
C ALA A 172 -17.98 -0.92 -9.86
N PRO A 173 -16.74 -1.10 -10.38
CA PRO A 173 -16.16 -0.13 -11.30
C PRO A 173 -16.96 -0.08 -12.62
N PRO A 174 -17.22 1.13 -13.16
CA PRO A 174 -17.96 1.28 -14.42
C PRO A 174 -17.16 0.76 -15.63
N VAL A 175 -17.87 0.50 -16.75
CA VAL A 175 -17.29 -0.12 -17.96
C VAL A 175 -16.11 0.65 -18.55
N ASP A 176 -16.19 1.99 -18.56
CA ASP A 176 -15.10 2.84 -19.04
C ASP A 176 -13.81 2.69 -18.23
N ARG A 177 -13.91 2.53 -16.90
CA ARG A 177 -12.76 2.22 -16.04
C ARG A 177 -12.17 0.85 -16.33
N ARG A 178 -13.01 -0.15 -16.65
CA ARG A 178 -12.53 -1.49 -16.99
C ARG A 178 -11.73 -1.48 -18.29
N ARG A 179 -12.21 -0.76 -19.30
CA ARG A 179 -11.48 -0.57 -20.56
C ARG A 179 -10.18 0.20 -20.40
N ALA A 180 -10.22 1.28 -19.58
CA ALA A 180 -9.00 2.04 -19.29
C ALA A 180 -7.94 1.18 -18.55
N ALA A 181 -8.36 0.29 -17.65
CA ALA A 181 -7.46 -0.63 -16.97
C ALA A 181 -6.85 -1.66 -17.91
N GLU A 182 -7.61 -2.22 -18.86
CA GLU A 182 -7.05 -3.13 -19.87
C GLU A 182 -6.06 -2.42 -20.81
N THR A 183 -6.36 -1.19 -21.23
CA THR A 183 -5.43 -0.39 -22.01
C THR A 183 -4.13 -0.17 -21.25
N ALA A 184 -4.22 0.25 -19.98
CA ALA A 184 -3.06 0.45 -19.13
C ALA A 184 -2.28 -0.85 -18.88
N ALA A 185 -2.98 -1.97 -18.66
CA ALA A 185 -2.35 -3.28 -18.49
C ALA A 185 -1.61 -3.71 -19.77
N THR A 186 -2.18 -3.45 -20.95
CA THR A 186 -1.55 -3.75 -22.24
C THR A 186 -0.26 -2.98 -22.44
N GLU A 187 -0.29 -1.67 -22.20
CA GLU A 187 0.89 -0.80 -22.30
C GLU A 187 1.96 -1.22 -21.28
N TYR A 188 1.55 -1.47 -20.05
CA TYR A 188 2.46 -1.87 -18.98
C TYR A 188 3.13 -3.21 -19.22
N VAL A 189 2.37 -4.24 -19.64
CA VAL A 189 2.91 -5.55 -20.01
C VAL A 189 3.91 -5.41 -21.16
N GLY A 190 3.57 -4.61 -22.17
CA GLY A 190 4.48 -4.35 -23.31
C GLY A 190 5.78 -3.69 -22.86
N TYR A 191 5.71 -2.67 -22.02
CA TYR A 191 6.86 -1.99 -21.46
C TYR A 191 7.76 -2.93 -20.64
N VAL A 192 7.17 -3.70 -19.71
CA VAL A 192 7.93 -4.61 -18.85
C VAL A 192 8.58 -5.73 -19.65
N ARG A 193 7.92 -6.28 -20.68
CA ARG A 193 8.55 -7.25 -21.61
C ARG A 193 9.78 -6.66 -22.30
N GLY A 194 9.67 -5.42 -22.79
CA GLY A 194 10.81 -4.70 -23.37
C GLY A 194 11.97 -4.51 -22.39
N LEU A 195 11.66 -4.15 -21.14
CA LEU A 195 12.66 -3.98 -20.08
C LEU A 195 13.33 -5.32 -19.70
N ILE A 196 12.56 -6.42 -19.61
CA ILE A 196 13.09 -7.77 -19.39
C ILE A 196 14.06 -8.16 -20.51
N ASP A 197 13.69 -7.95 -21.78
CA ASP A 197 14.54 -8.25 -22.94
C ASP A 197 15.82 -7.41 -22.95
N TYR A 198 15.73 -6.15 -22.53
CA TYR A 198 16.90 -5.30 -22.35
C TYR A 198 17.81 -5.84 -21.25
N ARG A 199 17.26 -6.17 -20.05
CA ARG A 199 18.04 -6.68 -18.91
C ARG A 199 18.66 -8.04 -19.16
N ARG A 200 18.07 -8.90 -19.97
CA ARG A 200 18.68 -10.16 -20.40
C ARG A 200 19.98 -9.93 -21.17
N ARG A 201 20.05 -8.89 -21.96
CA ARG A 201 21.24 -8.52 -22.74
C ARG A 201 22.21 -7.63 -21.96
N HIS A 202 21.70 -6.84 -21.01
CA HIS A 202 22.44 -5.88 -20.22
C HIS A 202 22.04 -5.99 -18.75
N PRO A 203 22.50 -7.05 -18.04
CA PRO A 203 22.18 -7.22 -16.62
C PRO A 203 22.69 -6.01 -15.79
N GLY A 204 21.83 -5.54 -14.86
CA GLY A 204 22.14 -4.45 -13.92
C GLY A 204 22.21 -4.94 -12.48
N GLU A 205 22.51 -4.01 -11.56
CA GLU A 205 22.42 -4.26 -10.11
C GLU A 205 21.00 -3.92 -9.59
N ASP A 206 19.98 -4.49 -10.24
CA ASP A 206 18.57 -4.25 -9.94
C ASP A 206 17.80 -5.56 -9.73
N LEU A 207 16.64 -5.45 -9.06
CA LEU A 207 15.80 -6.60 -8.74
C LEU A 207 15.31 -7.35 -9.99
N LEU A 208 15.04 -6.65 -11.09
CA LEU A 208 14.58 -7.30 -12.32
C LEU A 208 15.66 -8.21 -12.89
N SER A 209 16.92 -7.75 -12.91
CA SER A 209 18.08 -8.55 -13.31
C SER A 209 18.26 -9.77 -12.39
N ASP A 210 18.10 -9.59 -11.07
CA ASP A 210 18.16 -10.68 -10.10
C ASP A 210 17.04 -11.70 -10.34
N LEU A 211 15.79 -11.26 -10.57
CA LEU A 211 14.66 -12.15 -10.86
C LEU A 211 14.85 -12.95 -12.15
N ILE A 212 15.40 -12.34 -13.21
CA ILE A 212 15.75 -13.01 -14.46
C ILE A 212 16.81 -14.10 -14.23
N ALA A 213 17.79 -13.85 -13.37
CA ALA A 213 18.87 -14.78 -13.06
C ALA A 213 18.48 -15.85 -12.04
N THR A 214 17.47 -15.59 -11.19
CA THR A 214 17.13 -16.46 -10.06
C THR A 214 16.69 -17.85 -10.52
N ARG A 215 17.26 -18.86 -9.85
CA ARG A 215 16.89 -20.26 -9.98
C ARG A 215 16.68 -20.83 -8.58
N ASP A 216 15.73 -21.72 -8.46
CA ASP A 216 15.50 -22.49 -7.25
C ASP A 216 16.47 -23.67 -7.13
N ALA A 217 16.49 -24.36 -5.98
CA ALA A 217 17.34 -25.53 -5.74
C ALA A 217 17.08 -26.69 -6.73
N ASP A 218 15.85 -26.78 -7.26
CA ASP A 218 15.45 -27.74 -8.29
C ASP A 218 15.61 -27.22 -9.73
N GLY A 219 16.20 -26.02 -9.91
CA GLY A 219 16.36 -25.37 -11.22
C GLY A 219 15.13 -24.59 -11.68
N SER A 220 14.05 -24.55 -10.91
CA SER A 220 12.85 -23.77 -11.24
C SER A 220 13.16 -22.29 -11.35
N ARG A 221 12.43 -21.60 -12.24
CA ARG A 221 12.50 -20.16 -12.47
C ARG A 221 11.09 -19.59 -12.69
N LEU A 222 10.98 -18.28 -12.67
CA LEU A 222 9.76 -17.63 -13.14
C LEU A 222 9.57 -17.87 -14.65
N SER A 223 8.35 -18.20 -15.05
CA SER A 223 7.96 -18.16 -16.47
C SER A 223 7.98 -16.72 -16.97
N GLU A 224 7.82 -16.51 -18.30
CA GLU A 224 7.77 -15.17 -18.88
C GLU A 224 6.62 -14.34 -18.29
N ASP A 225 5.43 -14.93 -18.23
CA ASP A 225 4.24 -14.23 -17.72
C ASP A 225 4.31 -14.05 -16.20
N GLU A 226 4.88 -14.98 -15.44
CA GLU A 226 5.14 -14.83 -14.02
C GLU A 226 6.15 -13.72 -13.73
N LEU A 227 7.18 -13.57 -14.56
CA LEU A 227 8.18 -12.52 -14.42
C LEU A 227 7.55 -11.14 -14.70
N VAL A 228 6.75 -11.02 -15.78
CA VAL A 228 6.00 -9.81 -16.12
C VAL A 228 5.01 -9.46 -15.01
N ALA A 229 4.16 -10.40 -14.61
CA ALA A 229 3.17 -10.19 -13.56
C ALA A 229 3.83 -9.82 -12.22
N THR A 230 4.96 -10.45 -11.88
CA THR A 230 5.73 -10.12 -10.67
C THR A 230 6.29 -8.71 -10.74
N ALA A 231 6.93 -8.32 -11.84
CA ALA A 231 7.53 -6.99 -11.99
C ALA A 231 6.45 -5.89 -11.90
N VAL A 232 5.32 -6.06 -12.59
CA VAL A 232 4.19 -5.13 -12.52
C VAL A 232 3.59 -5.08 -11.11
N LEU A 233 3.36 -6.25 -10.48
CA LEU A 233 2.86 -6.31 -9.11
C LEU A 233 3.76 -5.55 -8.13
N LEU A 234 5.07 -5.80 -8.18
CA LEU A 234 6.03 -5.15 -7.27
C LEU A 234 6.06 -3.64 -7.48
N GLN A 235 5.97 -3.20 -8.73
CA GLN A 235 5.88 -1.79 -9.08
C GLN A 235 4.61 -1.14 -8.49
N MET A 236 3.44 -1.72 -8.76
CA MET A 236 2.16 -1.21 -8.29
C MET A 236 2.06 -1.22 -6.76
N ALA A 237 2.34 -2.37 -6.14
CA ALA A 237 2.28 -2.54 -4.69
C ALA A 237 3.34 -1.70 -3.96
N GLY A 238 4.47 -1.43 -4.62
CA GLY A 238 5.59 -0.70 -4.04
C GLY A 238 5.33 0.79 -3.85
N HIS A 239 4.37 1.38 -4.57
CA HIS A 239 4.10 2.81 -4.40
C HIS A 239 2.69 3.15 -3.91
N GLU A 240 1.64 2.43 -4.29
CA GLU A 240 0.25 2.81 -4.00
C GLU A 240 -0.03 2.99 -2.49
N ALA A 241 0.37 2.02 -1.67
CA ALA A 241 0.16 2.12 -0.23
C ALA A 241 1.11 3.14 0.43
N SER A 242 2.38 3.20 0.00
CA SER A 242 3.39 4.12 0.55
C SER A 242 3.00 5.59 0.31
N VAL A 243 2.50 5.94 -0.88
CA VAL A 243 1.95 7.28 -1.16
C VAL A 243 0.92 7.67 -0.12
N ASN A 244 -0.02 6.75 0.14
CA ASN A 244 -1.09 7.02 1.11
C ASN A 244 -0.56 7.13 2.55
N VAL A 245 0.45 6.32 2.95
CA VAL A 245 1.07 6.46 4.29
C VAL A 245 1.79 7.80 4.43
N VAL A 246 2.54 8.23 3.41
CA VAL A 246 3.23 9.53 3.45
C VAL A 246 2.21 10.66 3.59
N GLY A 247 1.15 10.68 2.77
CA GLY A 247 0.10 11.69 2.84
C GLY A 247 -0.67 11.67 4.16
N ASN A 248 -1.22 10.50 4.54
CA ASN A 248 -2.01 10.33 5.76
C ASN A 248 -1.17 10.60 7.01
N GLY A 249 0.07 10.11 7.04
CA GLY A 249 1.00 10.30 8.15
C GLY A 249 1.41 11.76 8.32
N THR A 250 1.71 12.46 7.23
CA THR A 250 2.01 13.89 7.28
C THR A 250 0.81 14.69 7.78
N TYR A 251 -0.39 14.42 7.24
CA TYR A 251 -1.61 15.06 7.73
C TYR A 251 -1.84 14.79 9.21
N ALA A 252 -1.69 13.54 9.67
CA ALA A 252 -1.85 13.18 11.07
C ALA A 252 -0.88 13.96 11.97
N LEU A 253 0.40 14.07 11.60
CA LEU A 253 1.40 14.81 12.35
C LEU A 253 1.12 16.32 12.39
N LEU A 254 0.73 16.91 11.26
CA LEU A 254 0.41 18.33 11.19
C LEU A 254 -0.88 18.68 11.93
N SER A 255 -1.81 17.72 12.05
CA SER A 255 -3.06 17.85 12.83
C SER A 255 -2.86 17.59 14.32
N HIS A 256 -1.70 17.03 14.75
CA HIS A 256 -1.40 16.71 16.14
C HIS A 256 -0.05 17.35 16.58
N PRO A 257 0.01 18.69 16.71
CA PRO A 257 1.27 19.40 16.94
C PRO A 257 1.99 18.97 18.22
N ALA A 258 1.25 18.57 19.26
CA ALA A 258 1.83 18.05 20.51
C ALA A 258 2.59 16.73 20.30
N GLU A 259 2.05 15.80 19.50
CA GLU A 259 2.74 14.55 19.14
C GLU A 259 3.91 14.82 18.20
N ARG A 260 3.72 15.71 17.20
CA ARG A 260 4.80 16.13 16.31
C ARG A 260 6.00 16.69 17.07
N ALA A 261 5.76 17.52 18.08
CA ALA A 261 6.83 18.11 18.90
C ALA A 261 7.63 17.08 19.72
N ARG A 262 7.06 15.89 19.98
CA ARG A 262 7.75 14.77 20.65
C ARG A 262 8.61 13.93 19.73
N LEU A 263 8.44 14.08 18.41
CA LEU A 263 9.09 13.24 17.42
C LEU A 263 10.59 13.55 17.35
N THR A 264 11.39 12.57 17.75
CA THR A 264 12.86 12.58 17.68
C THR A 264 13.35 11.48 16.74
N ALA A 265 14.60 11.53 16.34
CA ALA A 265 15.19 10.51 15.47
C ALA A 265 15.01 9.08 15.99
N ASP A 266 15.11 8.88 17.31
CA ASP A 266 14.94 7.58 17.95
C ASP A 266 13.50 7.06 17.91
N LEU A 267 12.52 7.97 17.83
CA LEU A 267 11.10 7.61 17.71
C LEU A 267 10.67 7.30 16.26
N VAL A 268 11.41 7.77 15.26
CA VAL A 268 11.02 7.60 13.84
C VAL A 268 10.61 6.16 13.49
N PRO A 269 11.35 5.10 13.88
CA PRO A 269 10.92 3.73 13.55
C PRO A 269 9.55 3.36 14.13
N GLY A 270 9.30 3.68 15.40
CA GLY A 270 8.00 3.42 16.06
C GLY A 270 6.88 4.30 15.52
N ALA A 271 7.19 5.57 15.25
CA ALA A 271 6.24 6.52 14.67
C ALA A 271 5.72 6.06 13.30
N VAL A 272 6.57 5.48 12.45
CA VAL A 272 6.15 4.92 11.16
C VAL A 272 5.12 3.79 11.36
N GLU A 273 5.34 2.86 12.30
CA GLU A 273 4.34 1.81 12.60
C GLU A 273 3.03 2.42 13.12
N GLU A 274 3.10 3.44 13.95
CA GLU A 274 1.91 4.12 14.47
C GLU A 274 1.14 4.88 13.39
N LEU A 275 1.82 5.56 12.47
CA LEU A 275 1.17 6.24 11.34
C LEU A 275 0.45 5.24 10.42
N ILE A 276 1.05 4.07 10.16
CA ILE A 276 0.40 2.99 9.40
C ILE A 276 -0.83 2.44 10.14
N ARG A 277 -0.76 2.29 11.47
CA ARG A 277 -1.88 1.87 12.30
C ARG A 277 -2.99 2.91 12.31
N TYR A 278 -2.64 4.17 12.58
CA TYR A 278 -3.56 5.27 12.89
C TYR A 278 -4.49 5.61 11.72
N ASP A 279 -3.98 5.70 10.48
CA ASP A 279 -4.80 5.88 9.28
C ASP A 279 -4.31 4.92 8.18
N SER A 280 -4.79 3.67 8.27
CA SER A 280 -4.33 2.57 7.43
C SER A 280 -4.52 2.88 5.93
N PRO A 281 -3.48 2.77 5.10
CA PRO A 281 -3.54 3.10 3.68
C PRO A 281 -4.40 2.13 2.88
N LEU A 282 -4.45 0.87 3.33
CA LEU A 282 -5.33 -0.18 2.82
C LEU A 282 -6.36 -0.51 3.89
N GLN A 283 -7.64 -0.45 3.52
CA GLN A 283 -8.73 -0.62 4.48
C GLN A 283 -9.20 -2.06 4.59
N LEU A 284 -9.06 -2.88 3.54
CA LEU A 284 -9.50 -4.26 3.57
C LEU A 284 -8.62 -5.19 2.74
N PHE A 285 -8.61 -6.47 3.15
CA PHE A 285 -8.13 -7.59 2.34
C PHE A 285 -9.18 -8.70 2.29
N GLU A 286 -9.60 -9.02 1.08
CA GLU A 286 -10.60 -10.05 0.80
C GLU A 286 -9.97 -11.45 0.78
N ARG A 287 -10.75 -12.46 1.21
CA ARG A 287 -10.42 -13.88 1.10
C ARG A 287 -11.64 -14.66 0.64
N THR A 288 -11.42 -15.74 -0.10
CA THR A 288 -12.47 -16.68 -0.49
C THR A 288 -12.28 -17.99 0.28
N ALA A 289 -13.35 -18.52 0.86
CA ALA A 289 -13.30 -19.81 1.54
C ALA A 289 -13.21 -20.96 0.54
N THR A 290 -12.28 -21.90 0.79
CA THR A 290 -12.11 -23.15 0.03
C THR A 290 -12.75 -24.35 0.71
N GLU A 291 -13.05 -24.22 1.99
CA GLU A 291 -13.73 -25.16 2.87
C GLU A 291 -14.58 -24.36 3.87
N PRO A 292 -15.50 -24.99 4.64
CA PRO A 292 -16.20 -24.27 5.70
C PRO A 292 -15.22 -23.76 6.76
N VAL A 293 -15.20 -22.44 6.98
CA VAL A 293 -14.28 -21.79 7.93
C VAL A 293 -15.04 -21.02 8.97
N ARG A 294 -14.79 -21.29 10.25
CA ARG A 294 -15.37 -20.54 11.36
C ARG A 294 -14.52 -19.34 11.72
N ILE A 295 -15.12 -18.13 11.63
CA ILE A 295 -14.53 -16.88 12.08
C ILE A 295 -15.47 -16.23 13.10
N GLY A 296 -15.03 -16.14 14.34
CA GLY A 296 -15.90 -15.67 15.43
C GLY A 296 -17.18 -16.50 15.55
N SER A 297 -18.32 -15.85 15.42
CA SER A 297 -19.66 -16.47 15.51
C SER A 297 -20.19 -17.04 14.20
N VAL A 298 -19.56 -16.73 13.05
CA VAL A 298 -20.06 -17.12 11.72
C VAL A 298 -19.26 -18.25 11.09
N THR A 299 -19.90 -19.02 10.20
CA THR A 299 -19.21 -19.95 9.29
C THR A 299 -19.26 -19.38 7.90
N VAL A 300 -18.08 -19.21 7.30
CA VAL A 300 -17.90 -18.79 5.89
C VAL A 300 -17.89 -20.07 5.06
N GLU A 301 -18.91 -20.24 4.22
CA GLU A 301 -19.07 -21.45 3.40
C GLU A 301 -18.18 -21.42 2.16
N PRO A 302 -17.80 -22.57 1.58
CA PRO A 302 -16.99 -22.64 0.38
C PRO A 302 -17.51 -21.76 -0.75
N GLY A 303 -16.63 -20.94 -1.33
CA GLY A 303 -16.95 -19.96 -2.37
C GLY A 303 -17.48 -18.63 -1.86
N GLN A 304 -17.87 -18.53 -0.60
CA GLN A 304 -18.16 -17.24 0.03
C GLN A 304 -16.86 -16.46 0.30
N LYS A 305 -17.02 -15.15 0.39
CA LYS A 305 -15.92 -14.22 0.67
C LYS A 305 -16.04 -13.62 2.07
N ILE A 306 -14.90 -13.25 2.62
CA ILE A 306 -14.77 -12.50 3.86
C ILE A 306 -13.65 -11.47 3.75
N ALA A 307 -13.95 -10.23 4.12
CA ALA A 307 -12.98 -9.14 4.18
C ALA A 307 -12.46 -8.94 5.61
N ALA A 308 -11.13 -8.95 5.76
CA ALA A 308 -10.45 -8.44 6.93
C ALA A 308 -10.37 -6.91 6.82
N LEU A 309 -11.12 -6.16 7.63
CA LEU A 309 -11.06 -4.71 7.67
C LEU A 309 -9.84 -4.26 8.50
N LEU A 310 -8.74 -3.93 7.83
CA LEU A 310 -7.47 -3.59 8.48
C LEU A 310 -7.58 -2.28 9.29
N GLY A 311 -8.29 -1.27 8.73
CA GLY A 311 -8.54 -0.02 9.43
C GLY A 311 -9.35 -0.22 10.72
N ALA A 312 -10.33 -1.13 10.71
CA ALA A 312 -11.12 -1.48 11.89
C ALA A 312 -10.27 -2.22 12.93
N ALA A 313 -9.52 -3.24 12.49
CA ALA A 313 -8.63 -4.03 13.34
C ALA A 313 -7.56 -3.15 14.03
N ASN A 314 -6.99 -2.20 13.30
CA ASN A 314 -5.95 -1.29 13.79
C ASN A 314 -6.48 -0.23 14.78
N ARG A 315 -7.79 -0.15 14.94
CA ARG A 315 -8.48 0.71 15.91
C ARG A 315 -9.30 -0.09 16.94
N ASP A 316 -8.95 -1.36 17.15
CA ASP A 316 -9.65 -2.22 18.12
C ASP A 316 -9.15 -1.93 19.55
N PRO A 317 -10.03 -1.48 20.48
CA PRO A 317 -9.66 -1.21 21.87
C PRO A 317 -9.29 -2.48 22.67
N ALA A 318 -9.64 -3.67 22.16
CA ALA A 318 -9.21 -4.93 22.76
C ALA A 318 -7.70 -5.19 22.62
N VAL A 319 -7.04 -4.51 21.64
CA VAL A 319 -5.61 -4.66 21.35
C VAL A 319 -4.84 -3.37 21.58
N PHE A 320 -5.44 -2.24 21.27
CA PHE A 320 -4.79 -0.91 21.36
C PHE A 320 -5.47 -0.04 22.41
N ALA A 321 -4.77 0.27 23.47
CA ALA A 321 -5.25 1.26 24.45
C ALA A 321 -5.43 2.62 23.76
N ASP A 322 -6.56 3.29 24.00
CA ASP A 322 -6.91 4.56 23.35
C ASP A 322 -6.65 4.51 21.83
N PRO A 323 -7.33 3.63 21.07
CA PRO A 323 -6.98 3.33 19.67
C PRO A 323 -7.14 4.55 18.75
N ASP A 324 -7.98 5.51 19.12
CA ASP A 324 -8.24 6.73 18.35
C ASP A 324 -7.24 7.85 18.64
N ARG A 325 -6.39 7.67 19.64
CA ARG A 325 -5.29 8.59 19.95
C ARG A 325 -4.06 8.23 19.09
N LEU A 326 -3.49 9.23 18.44
CA LEU A 326 -2.16 9.12 17.85
C LEU A 326 -1.12 9.12 18.98
N ASP A 327 -0.26 8.11 19.04
CA ASP A 327 0.81 7.99 20.03
C ASP A 327 2.07 7.44 19.35
N LEU A 328 2.97 8.33 18.98
CA LEU A 328 4.19 7.99 18.23
C LEU A 328 5.16 7.06 18.99
N ALA A 329 4.96 6.90 20.30
CA ALA A 329 5.73 6.00 21.15
C ALA A 329 4.96 4.71 21.49
N ARG A 330 3.85 4.43 20.80
CA ARG A 330 3.02 3.24 21.08
C ARG A 330 3.82 1.96 21.03
N TRP A 331 3.79 1.21 22.11
CA TRP A 331 4.39 -0.11 22.24
C TRP A 331 3.62 -0.99 23.24
N PRO A 332 3.28 -2.25 22.91
CA PRO A 332 3.41 -2.86 21.58
C PRO A 332 2.47 -2.26 20.53
N ASN A 333 2.80 -2.46 19.25
CA ASN A 333 2.00 -1.99 18.13
C ASN A 333 1.79 -3.12 17.10
N PRO A 334 0.97 -4.15 17.39
CA PRO A 334 0.74 -5.31 16.52
C PRO A 334 -0.30 -4.99 15.43
N HIS A 335 -0.11 -3.91 14.68
CA HIS A 335 -1.05 -3.52 13.63
C HIS A 335 -1.02 -4.49 12.43
N LEU A 336 -2.14 -4.58 11.73
CA LEU A 336 -2.31 -5.42 10.53
C LEU A 336 -2.11 -4.65 9.22
N GLY A 337 -1.53 -3.46 9.23
CA GLY A 337 -1.34 -2.64 8.02
C GLY A 337 -0.48 -3.29 6.93
N PHE A 338 0.35 -4.26 7.28
CA PHE A 338 1.10 -5.10 6.33
C PHE A 338 0.43 -6.46 6.05
N GLY A 339 -0.80 -6.67 6.50
CA GLY A 339 -1.44 -7.96 6.48
C GLY A 339 -0.82 -8.97 7.47
N ALA A 340 -1.19 -10.25 7.31
CA ALA A 340 -0.65 -11.36 8.11
C ALA A 340 -0.63 -12.66 7.30
N GLY A 341 -0.07 -13.74 7.89
CA GLY A 341 -0.02 -15.06 7.26
C GLY A 341 0.93 -15.14 6.07
N ILE A 342 0.62 -16.04 5.14
CA ILE A 342 1.48 -16.30 3.96
C ILE A 342 1.56 -15.12 3.01
N HIS A 343 0.56 -14.25 3.00
CA HIS A 343 0.49 -13.02 2.20
C HIS A 343 0.95 -11.77 2.97
N PHE A 344 1.64 -11.92 4.12
CA PHE A 344 2.28 -10.76 4.78
C PHE A 344 3.14 -9.99 3.78
N CYS A 345 3.08 -8.67 3.81
CA CYS A 345 3.74 -7.79 2.83
C CYS A 345 5.21 -8.13 2.64
N LEU A 346 5.57 -8.51 1.41
CA LEU A 346 6.95 -8.83 1.03
C LEU A 346 7.84 -7.59 1.08
N GLY A 347 7.29 -6.44 0.67
CA GLY A 347 7.98 -5.15 0.63
C GLY A 347 8.06 -4.42 1.98
N ALA A 348 7.54 -4.99 3.09
CA ALA A 348 7.50 -4.31 4.39
C ALA A 348 8.87 -3.78 4.86
N PRO A 349 10.00 -4.48 4.66
CA PRO A 349 11.32 -3.92 5.00
C PRO A 349 11.67 -2.67 4.20
N LEU A 350 11.38 -2.64 2.89
CA LEU A 350 11.63 -1.49 2.03
C LEU A 350 10.72 -0.32 2.37
N ALA A 351 9.43 -0.58 2.54
CA ALA A 351 8.45 0.43 2.94
C ALA A 351 8.85 1.12 4.26
N ARG A 352 9.34 0.36 5.24
CA ARG A 352 9.85 0.93 6.50
C ARG A 352 11.06 1.85 6.29
N VAL A 353 12.02 1.44 5.46
CA VAL A 353 13.18 2.27 5.13
C VAL A 353 12.74 3.56 4.45
N GLU A 354 11.84 3.47 3.50
CA GLU A 354 11.30 4.60 2.75
C GLU A 354 10.54 5.57 3.67
N LEU A 355 9.59 5.06 4.45
CA LEU A 355 8.78 5.88 5.34
C LEU A 355 9.61 6.52 6.47
N GLN A 356 10.62 5.80 6.99
CA GLN A 356 11.56 6.36 7.97
C GLN A 356 12.40 7.49 7.36
N ALA A 357 12.92 7.30 6.15
CA ALA A 357 13.67 8.33 5.44
C ALA A 357 12.78 9.55 5.12
N SER A 358 11.56 9.30 4.65
CA SER A 358 10.57 10.35 4.40
C SER A 358 10.28 11.17 5.66
N LEU A 359 9.93 10.48 6.75
CA LEU A 359 9.57 11.15 8.00
C LEU A 359 10.76 11.94 8.59
N ALA A 360 11.95 11.36 8.58
CA ALA A 360 13.16 12.05 9.02
C ALA A 360 13.43 13.31 8.18
N THR A 361 13.31 13.21 6.86
CA THR A 361 13.52 14.33 5.94
C THR A 361 12.49 15.45 6.16
N LEU A 362 11.21 15.12 6.31
CA LEU A 362 10.17 16.12 6.60
C LEU A 362 10.44 16.87 7.91
N LEU A 363 11.01 16.19 8.89
CA LEU A 363 11.37 16.81 10.18
C LEU A 363 12.58 17.74 10.08
N THR A 364 13.61 17.32 9.37
CA THR A 364 14.91 18.04 9.32
C THR A 364 14.94 19.13 8.25
N ASP A 365 14.37 18.84 7.07
CA ASP A 365 14.52 19.69 5.90
C ASP A 365 13.30 20.60 5.68
N LEU A 366 12.15 20.30 6.33
CA LEU A 366 10.93 21.09 6.29
C LEU A 366 10.34 21.32 7.73
N PRO A 367 11.13 21.86 8.68
CA PRO A 367 10.68 22.00 10.07
C PRO A 367 9.45 22.90 10.20
N GLY A 368 9.32 23.94 9.36
CA GLY A 368 8.17 24.84 9.31
C GLY A 368 6.99 24.37 8.46
N LEU A 369 6.92 23.09 8.08
CA LEU A 369 5.80 22.55 7.33
C LEU A 369 4.49 22.64 8.14
N ALA A 370 3.44 23.23 7.55
CA ALA A 370 2.13 23.39 8.17
C ALA A 370 1.00 23.22 7.16
N LEU A 371 -0.19 22.80 7.63
CA LEU A 371 -1.39 22.76 6.79
C LEU A 371 -1.78 24.18 6.36
N ALA A 372 -2.13 24.35 5.10
CA ALA A 372 -2.48 25.63 4.49
C ALA A 372 -3.88 25.66 3.85
N GLY A 373 -4.69 24.64 4.11
CA GLY A 373 -6.05 24.52 3.59
C GLY A 373 -6.67 23.18 3.93
N GLU A 374 -7.92 22.98 3.50
CA GLU A 374 -8.63 21.71 3.66
C GLU A 374 -8.12 20.68 2.65
N PRO A 375 -7.59 19.54 3.10
CA PRO A 375 -7.17 18.47 2.19
C PRO A 375 -8.39 17.75 1.62
N THR A 376 -8.26 17.20 0.42
CA THR A 376 -9.30 16.37 -0.20
C THR A 376 -8.84 14.92 -0.26
N ARG A 377 -9.72 13.98 0.11
CA ARG A 377 -9.46 12.56 -0.01
C ARG A 377 -9.89 12.03 -1.37
N HIS A 378 -9.23 10.96 -1.82
CA HIS A 378 -9.75 10.18 -2.94
C HIS A 378 -11.13 9.60 -2.58
N PRO A 379 -12.08 9.55 -3.54
CA PRO A 379 -13.41 8.96 -3.33
C PRO A 379 -13.33 7.42 -3.43
N THR A 380 -12.39 6.81 -2.69
CA THR A 380 -12.11 5.38 -2.69
C THR A 380 -12.04 4.89 -1.25
N PHE A 381 -12.55 3.68 -1.01
CA PHE A 381 -12.52 3.06 0.32
C PHE A 381 -11.31 2.15 0.50
N THR A 382 -11.08 1.25 -0.45
CA THR A 382 -10.03 0.21 -0.34
C THR A 382 -8.64 0.84 -0.19
N HIS A 383 -8.33 1.83 -1.04
CA HIS A 383 -7.11 2.64 -0.97
C HIS A 383 -7.46 3.99 -0.35
N ARG A 384 -7.08 4.17 0.93
CA ARG A 384 -7.39 5.38 1.68
C ARG A 384 -6.22 6.35 1.67
N GLY A 385 -6.39 7.48 1.01
CA GLY A 385 -5.37 8.52 0.89
C GLY A 385 -5.95 9.87 0.50
N PHE A 386 -5.07 10.85 0.36
CA PHE A 386 -5.42 12.20 -0.07
C PHE A 386 -5.20 12.37 -1.57
N ALA A 387 -6.15 13.05 -2.23
CA ALA A 387 -6.00 13.57 -3.59
C ALA A 387 -5.22 14.88 -3.59
N THR A 388 -5.41 15.72 -2.55
CA THR A 388 -4.66 16.95 -2.33
C THR A 388 -4.35 17.14 -0.85
N LEU A 389 -3.16 17.64 -0.53
CA LEU A 389 -2.75 17.99 0.82
C LEU A 389 -2.06 19.37 0.78
N PRO A 390 -2.84 20.46 0.87
CA PRO A 390 -2.30 21.82 0.83
C PRO A 390 -1.43 22.12 2.06
N VAL A 391 -0.20 22.55 1.82
CA VAL A 391 0.77 22.88 2.87
C VAL A 391 1.47 24.21 2.55
N THR A 392 2.06 24.81 3.59
CA THR A 392 3.01 25.91 3.49
C THR A 392 4.26 25.58 4.29
N VAL A 393 5.37 26.29 4.02
CA VAL A 393 6.64 26.14 4.75
C VAL A 393 7.05 27.50 5.31
N ASP A 394 7.10 27.63 6.65
CA ASP A 394 7.57 28.87 7.29
C ASP A 394 9.10 28.99 7.16
N ARG A 395 9.53 30.13 6.59
CA ARG A 395 10.96 30.45 6.42
C ARG A 395 11.68 30.81 7.72
N ALA A 396 10.97 31.30 8.73
CA ALA A 396 11.60 31.73 9.98
C ALA A 396 12.27 30.54 10.71
N GLU A 397 11.79 29.33 10.53
CA GLU A 397 12.36 28.11 11.12
C GLU A 397 13.49 27.50 10.27
N LEU A 398 13.51 27.77 8.95
CA LEU A 398 14.54 27.27 8.03
C LEU A 398 15.93 27.92 8.28
N ASN A 399 15.96 29.10 8.90
CA ASN A 399 17.19 29.84 9.21
C ASN A 399 17.75 29.54 10.62
N ARG A 400 17.10 28.62 11.38
CA ARG A 400 17.50 28.23 12.74
C ARG A 400 18.23 26.89 12.81
N SER A 401 18.26 26.13 11.72
CA SER A 401 18.97 24.86 11.56
C SER A 401 20.23 25.06 10.72
#